data_2010cafc803759f1ace93ee3747ec809
#
_entry.id   2010cafc803759f1ace93ee3747ec809
#
_cell.length_a   1.000
_cell.length_b   1.000
_cell.length_c   1.000
_cell.angle_alpha   90.00
_cell.angle_beta   90.00
_cell.angle_gamma   90.00
#
_symmetry.space_group_name_H-M   'P 1'
#
loop_
_entity.id
_entity.type
_entity.pdbx_description
1 polymer ?
#
loop_
_entity_poly.entity_id
_entity_poly.type
_entity_poly.pdbx_seq_one_letter_code
_entity_poly.pdbx_strand_id
1 'polypeptide(L)'
;MKPLSTVLGLSLLLSGAAQAEDMKCYAELANGQRVVLHGPVTDSSPQAVHEKFKKRGYEVDGAVQPVKTLLECRPLGEKFQSKEGQQQDASQLR
;
A
#
# COMPACT_ATOMS: atom_id res chain seq x y z
N MET A 1 -0.87 21.72 42.89
CA MET A 1 -0.77 21.43 42.41
C MET A 1 -0.62 20.89 41.58
N LYS A 2 -0.62 20.84 41.18
CA LYS A 2 -0.41 20.44 40.36
C LYS A 2 -0.59 19.71 39.61
N PRO A 3 -0.74 19.62 39.31
CA PRO A 3 -0.94 19.00 38.54
C PRO A 3 -0.85 18.63 37.66
N LEU A 4 -0.87 18.82 37.12
CA LEU A 4 -0.80 18.50 36.31
C LEU A 4 -0.49 17.98 35.54
N SER A 5 -0.40 18.23 35.28
CA SER A 5 0.10 17.91 34.46
C SER A 5 0.18 16.91 34.11
N THR A 6 0.18 16.55 33.97
CA THR A 6 0.30 15.46 33.73
C THR A 6 -0.32 14.98 32.75
N VAL A 7 -0.87 15.26 32.41
CA VAL A 7 -1.49 14.82 31.51
C VAL A 7 -0.96 14.68 30.40
N LEU A 8 -0.60 15.14 30.18
CA LEU A 8 0.00 15.15 29.16
C LEU A 8 0.50 14.08 28.68
N GLY A 9 1.03 13.82 28.97
CA GLY A 9 1.76 12.76 28.45
C GLY A 9 0.93 11.83 27.71
N LEU A 10 -0.08 11.61 28.04
CA LEU A 10 -0.84 10.67 27.45
C LEU A 10 -1.15 10.91 26.09
N SER A 11 -1.48 11.98 25.85
CA SER A 11 -1.94 12.23 24.53
C SER A 11 -0.96 11.75 23.53
N LEU A 12 0.20 11.91 23.82
CA LEU A 12 1.14 11.59 22.87
C LEU A 12 1.03 10.23 22.44
N LEU A 13 0.85 9.49 23.23
CA LEU A 13 0.80 8.16 22.96
C LEU A 13 0.05 7.89 21.78
N LEU A 14 -0.96 8.46 21.66
CA LEU A 14 -1.83 8.18 20.63
C LEU A 14 -1.23 8.50 19.37
N SER A 15 -0.71 9.60 19.29
CA SER A 15 -0.21 10.04 18.05
C SER A 15 0.78 9.03 17.55
N GLY A 16 1.44 8.41 18.41
CA GLY A 16 2.43 7.50 17.95
C GLY A 16 1.84 6.21 17.45
N ALA A 17 0.61 6.06 17.63
CA ALA A 17 0.04 4.81 17.25
C ALA A 17 0.28 4.50 15.81
N ALA A 18 0.66 3.30 15.53
CA ALA A 18 0.85 2.85 14.20
C ALA A 18 -0.49 2.84 13.49
N GLN A 19 -0.57 3.44 12.37
CA GLN A 19 -1.78 3.46 11.59
C GLN A 19 -1.52 2.84 10.25
N ALA A 20 -2.45 2.05 9.77
CA ALA A 20 -2.34 1.48 8.45
C ALA A 20 -2.46 2.61 7.43
N GLU A 21 -1.60 2.61 6.47
CA GLU A 21 -1.64 3.58 5.40
C GLU A 21 -2.00 2.84 4.13
N ASP A 22 -2.96 3.34 3.36
CA ASP A 22 -3.34 2.68 2.13
C ASP A 22 -2.34 2.99 1.03
N MET A 23 -1.83 1.94 0.43
CA MET A 23 -0.86 2.05 -0.65
C MET A 23 -1.39 1.33 -1.88
N LYS A 24 -0.86 1.68 -3.04
CA LYS A 24 -1.16 0.98 -4.28
C LYS A 24 0.13 0.73 -5.04
N CYS A 25 0.21 -0.38 -5.73
CA CYS A 25 1.37 -0.74 -6.51
C CYS A 25 0.95 -1.19 -7.90
N TYR A 26 1.63 -0.68 -8.91
CA TYR A 26 1.46 -1.12 -10.28
C TYR A 26 2.42 -2.29 -10.47
N ALA A 27 1.90 -3.43 -10.86
CA ALA A 27 2.65 -4.67 -10.81
C ALA A 27 2.47 -5.50 -12.07
N GLU A 28 3.48 -6.28 -12.38
CA GLU A 28 3.38 -7.29 -13.44
C GLU A 28 3.27 -8.64 -12.78
N LEU A 29 2.28 -9.41 -13.19
CA LEU A 29 2.03 -10.74 -12.65
C LEU A 29 2.84 -11.77 -13.44
N ALA A 30 2.91 -12.97 -12.90
CA ALA A 30 3.67 -14.06 -13.53
C ALA A 30 3.16 -14.39 -14.93
N ASN A 31 1.87 -14.16 -15.19
CA ASN A 31 1.31 -14.42 -16.50
C ASN A 31 1.51 -13.26 -17.49
N GLY A 32 2.23 -12.22 -17.09
CA GLY A 32 2.49 -11.06 -17.95
C GLY A 32 1.47 -9.94 -17.85
N GLN A 33 0.36 -10.18 -17.18
CA GLN A 33 -0.67 -9.16 -17.03
C GLN A 33 -0.21 -8.08 -16.06
N ARG A 34 -0.59 -6.85 -16.31
CA ARG A 34 -0.25 -5.74 -15.40
C ARG A 34 -1.50 -5.25 -14.71
N VAL A 35 -1.41 -5.07 -13.42
CA VAL A 35 -2.55 -4.70 -12.58
C VAL A 35 -2.12 -3.72 -11.50
N VAL A 36 -3.09 -3.07 -10.87
CA VAL A 36 -2.84 -2.26 -9.69
C VAL A 36 -3.34 -3.03 -8.47
N LEU A 37 -2.45 -3.26 -7.52
CA LEU A 37 -2.82 -3.84 -6.24
C LEU A 37 -2.94 -2.71 -5.24
N HIS A 38 -3.84 -2.83 -4.28
CA HIS A 38 -3.91 -1.83 -3.22
C HIS A 38 -4.30 -2.49 -1.90
N GLY A 39 -3.93 -1.86 -0.83
CA GLY A 39 -4.27 -2.35 0.51
C GLY A 39 -3.53 -1.59 1.58
N PRO A 40 -3.90 -1.82 2.84
CA PRO A 40 -3.28 -1.14 3.95
C PRO A 40 -1.92 -1.75 4.29
N VAL A 41 -0.99 -0.91 4.71
CA VAL A 41 0.30 -1.36 5.19
C VAL A 41 0.57 -0.66 6.51
N THR A 42 1.19 -1.36 7.45
CA THR A 42 1.53 -0.74 8.73
C THR A 42 2.91 -0.12 8.68
N ASP A 43 3.73 -0.54 7.75
CA ASP A 43 5.06 0.01 7.55
C ASP A 43 5.12 0.45 6.10
N SER A 44 5.22 1.75 5.87
CA SER A 44 5.21 2.30 4.52
C SER A 44 6.59 2.41 3.90
N SER A 45 7.61 1.81 4.51
CA SER A 45 8.93 1.80 3.88
C SER A 45 8.84 1.06 2.56
N PRO A 46 9.65 1.42 1.58
CA PRO A 46 9.59 0.77 0.28
C PRO A 46 9.77 -0.74 0.35
N GLN A 47 10.65 -1.19 1.22
CA GLN A 47 10.91 -2.61 1.36
C GLN A 47 9.72 -3.36 1.93
N ALA A 48 9.09 -2.82 2.96
CA ALA A 48 7.95 -3.48 3.59
C ALA A 48 6.76 -3.53 2.64
N VAL A 49 6.52 -2.45 1.91
CA VAL A 49 5.43 -2.39 0.94
C VAL A 49 5.68 -3.42 -0.16
N HIS A 50 6.92 -3.48 -0.63
CA HIS A 50 7.29 -4.41 -1.68
C HIS A 50 7.04 -5.86 -1.25
N GLU A 51 7.49 -6.20 -0.06
CA GLU A 51 7.31 -7.57 0.42
C GLU A 51 5.85 -7.94 0.60
N LYS A 52 5.07 -7.02 1.13
CA LYS A 52 3.67 -7.30 1.37
C LYS A 52 2.93 -7.59 0.07
N PHE A 53 3.10 -6.74 -0.92
CA PHE A 53 2.35 -6.91 -2.15
C PHE A 53 2.87 -8.07 -2.99
N LYS A 54 4.16 -8.34 -2.94
CA LYS A 54 4.70 -9.50 -3.66
C LYS A 54 4.16 -10.80 -3.11
N LYS A 55 4.01 -10.90 -1.81
CA LYS A 55 3.49 -12.10 -1.20
C LYS A 55 2.03 -12.30 -1.50
N ARG A 56 1.29 -11.22 -1.61
CA ARG A 56 -0.15 -11.29 -1.72
C ARG A 56 -0.63 -11.86 -3.04
N GLY A 57 -0.01 -11.47 -4.14
CA GLY A 57 -0.48 -11.87 -5.46
C GLY A 57 -1.77 -11.19 -5.85
N TYR A 58 -2.36 -11.63 -6.92
CA TYR A 58 -3.59 -11.04 -7.43
C TYR A 58 -4.46 -12.13 -8.04
N GLU A 59 -5.72 -12.15 -7.69
CA GLU A 59 -6.61 -13.19 -8.17
C GLU A 59 -7.11 -12.88 -9.58
N VAL A 60 -6.95 -13.83 -10.48
CA VAL A 60 -7.41 -13.74 -11.84
C VAL A 60 -8.19 -15.01 -12.14
N ASP A 61 -9.47 -14.88 -12.46
CA ASP A 61 -10.31 -16.01 -12.82
C ASP A 61 -10.29 -17.14 -11.77
N GLY A 62 -10.32 -16.75 -10.52
CA GLY A 62 -10.37 -17.71 -9.43
C GLY A 62 -9.04 -18.29 -8.99
N ALA A 63 -7.96 -17.89 -9.63
CA ALA A 63 -6.62 -18.38 -9.25
C ALA A 63 -5.72 -17.21 -8.91
N VAL A 64 -4.91 -17.36 -7.87
CA VAL A 64 -3.99 -16.30 -7.47
C VAL A 64 -2.75 -16.35 -8.35
N GLN A 65 -2.51 -15.25 -9.06
CA GLN A 65 -1.29 -15.12 -9.85
C GLN A 65 -0.21 -14.47 -9.00
N PRO A 66 0.98 -15.02 -8.94
CA PRO A 66 2.03 -14.38 -8.18
C PRO A 66 2.50 -13.10 -8.86
N VAL A 67 2.98 -12.17 -8.05
CA VAL A 67 3.54 -10.94 -8.57
C VAL A 67 4.98 -11.22 -9.03
N LYS A 68 5.26 -10.92 -10.29
CA LYS A 68 6.60 -11.07 -10.81
C LYS A 68 7.45 -9.85 -10.47
N THR A 69 6.91 -8.66 -10.68
CA THR A 69 7.66 -7.42 -10.44
C THR A 69 6.72 -6.32 -9.98
N LEU A 70 7.11 -5.59 -8.96
CA LEU A 70 6.41 -4.36 -8.60
C LEU A 70 7.10 -3.22 -9.32
N LEU A 71 6.35 -2.56 -10.18
CA LEU A 71 6.92 -1.52 -11.04
C LEU A 71 6.94 -0.15 -10.38
N GLU A 72 5.91 0.15 -9.62
CA GLU A 72 5.83 1.44 -8.93
C GLU A 72 4.82 1.35 -7.80
N CYS A 73 5.14 1.89 -6.63
CA CYS A 73 4.21 1.94 -5.51
C CYS A 73 4.05 3.37 -5.04
N ARG A 74 2.82 3.75 -4.71
CA ARG A 74 2.50 5.11 -4.28
C ARG A 74 1.43 5.06 -3.19
N PRO A 75 1.32 6.10 -2.37
CA PRO A 75 0.16 6.21 -1.49
C PRO A 75 -1.12 6.22 -2.32
N LEU A 76 -2.17 5.66 -1.79
CA LEU A 76 -3.42 5.46 -2.54
C LEU A 76 -3.96 6.76 -3.15
N GLY A 77 -3.83 7.86 -2.46
CA GLY A 77 -4.35 9.13 -2.95
C GLY A 77 -3.49 9.84 -3.99
N GLU A 78 -2.32 9.30 -4.30
CA GLU A 78 -1.42 9.94 -5.25
C GLU A 78 -1.45 9.22 -6.58
N LYS A 79 -1.12 9.93 -7.64
CA LYS A 79 -1.08 9.31 -8.96
C LYS A 79 0.24 8.60 -9.17
N PHE A 80 0.21 7.54 -9.95
CA PHE A 80 1.45 6.92 -10.39
C PHE A 80 2.22 7.91 -11.27
N GLN A 81 3.52 7.80 -11.31
CA GLN A 81 4.34 8.65 -12.14
C GLN A 81 4.34 8.17 -13.59
N SER A 82 4.26 6.87 -13.80
CA SER A 82 4.24 6.34 -15.16
C SER A 82 2.87 6.49 -15.79
N LYS A 83 2.82 6.72 -17.07
CA LYS A 83 1.56 6.82 -17.76
C LYS A 83 0.83 5.50 -17.78
N GLU A 84 1.54 4.41 -17.95
CA GLU A 84 0.94 3.09 -17.96
C GLU A 84 0.28 2.81 -16.61
N GLY A 85 0.95 3.16 -15.52
CA GLY A 85 0.37 2.97 -14.20
C GLY A 85 -0.88 3.79 -14.01
N GLN A 86 -0.86 5.04 -14.48
CA GLN A 86 -2.03 5.91 -14.37
C GLN A 86 -3.20 5.36 -15.17
N GLN A 87 -2.95 4.86 -16.36
CA GLN A 87 -4.00 4.31 -17.20
C GLN A 87 -4.59 3.05 -16.59
N GLN A 88 -3.76 2.18 -16.08
CA GLN A 88 -4.24 0.96 -15.45
C GLN A 88 -5.06 1.28 -14.21
N ASP A 89 -4.60 2.25 -13.43
CA ASP A 89 -5.29 2.67 -12.22
C ASP A 89 -6.69 3.22 -12.55
N ALA A 90 -6.79 3.98 -13.63
CA ALA A 90 -8.06 4.59 -14.03
C ALA A 90 -9.04 3.59 -14.62
N SER A 91 -8.54 2.56 -15.30
CA SER A 91 -9.41 1.65 -16.02
C SER A 91 -9.71 0.34 -15.30
N GLN A 92 -8.95 0.01 -14.28
CA GLN A 92 -9.13 -1.27 -13.60
C GLN A 92 -10.30 -1.19 -12.64
N LEU A 93 -11.16 -2.20 -12.70
CA LEU A 93 -12.26 -2.28 -11.75
C LEU A 93 -11.74 -2.79 -10.41
N ARG A 94 -12.23 -2.21 -9.33
CA ARG A 94 -11.82 -2.61 -7.98
C ARG A 94 -13.01 -2.65 -7.04
#